data_4128c763609a793ea4f1bb3ff7df59ce
#
_entry.id   4128c763609a793ea4f1bb3ff7df59ce
#
_cell.length_a   1.000
_cell.length_b   1.000
_cell.length_c   1.000
_cell.angle_alpha   90.00
_cell.angle_beta   90.00
_cell.angle_gamma   90.00
#
_symmetry.space_group_name_H-M   'P 1'
#
loop_
_entity.id
_entity.type
_entity.pdbx_description
1 polymer ?
#
loop_
_entity_poly.entity_id
_entity_poly.type
_entity_poly.pdbx_seq_one_letter_code
_entity_poly.pdbx_strand_id
1 'polypeptide(L)'
;MKKKSSRLNLISIIMAAVSLLAVVLRSFYVYYTPSWMRQHDVIGFGAGDGQAAFIEYFHQGHLLIDFDPREKWGFFQPPLHHMLSALWIRLQEVLGFAYEAACENVQILTLIYSFITLYFSYLIFRHFRLEKTAMVTAFAISAVHPGFILMAGSINNDMLAVMFSVMTIYYALKWNEDPRWSYTIALALTIGLGMMAKLSAALVAPAVALIFVVKWIHAGTDGFVDHMKKFVVFSVICAPLGLWSPLRNMIRFGVPVGFTPEVGEPVSAPLWQRIFDIRTAKPFVCLEKYGDPYNEFNIFLGMIKTSLFGDQDFAIAMEEAGHGGLGAGMMTAFGWILFISASLLAILCFIATVRVLCSGRFIAKRSERAFMAAIYGISVAVYIRFMLVSGSYSSMDFRYVLYLIPVEALMAGIWMKGRNDRLIPAMGILTLAFTVSATAVYLMLSMAG
;
A
#
# COMPACT_ATOMS: atom_id res chain seq x y z
N MET A 1 23.49 -20.68 -30.12
CA MET A 1 22.18 -21.02 -29.53
C MET A 1 22.20 -21.45 -28.06
N LYS A 2 23.18 -22.22 -27.56
CA LYS A 2 23.25 -22.66 -26.15
C LYS A 2 23.31 -21.53 -25.08
N LYS A 3 23.94 -20.38 -25.40
CA LYS A 3 24.09 -19.25 -24.46
C LYS A 3 22.78 -18.49 -24.17
N LYS A 4 21.78 -18.54 -25.07
CA LYS A 4 20.48 -17.86 -24.90
C LYS A 4 19.54 -18.63 -23.95
N SER A 5 19.64 -19.96 -23.96
CA SER A 5 18.87 -20.84 -23.06
C SER A 5 19.30 -20.72 -21.59
N SER A 6 20.64 -20.64 -21.34
CA SER A 6 21.14 -20.53 -19.95
C SER A 6 20.82 -19.18 -19.28
N ARG A 7 20.78 -18.08 -20.05
CA ARG A 7 20.40 -16.75 -19.51
C ARG A 7 18.91 -16.63 -19.22
N LEU A 8 18.05 -17.26 -20.00
CA LEU A 8 16.61 -17.31 -19.73
C LEU A 8 16.32 -18.08 -18.44
N ASN A 9 17.04 -19.20 -18.22
CA ASN A 9 16.93 -19.98 -16.98
C ASN A 9 17.38 -19.18 -15.74
N LEU A 10 18.46 -18.41 -15.82
CA LEU A 10 18.96 -17.62 -14.69
C LEU A 10 17.95 -16.54 -14.25
N ILE A 11 17.36 -15.80 -15.18
CA ILE A 11 16.36 -14.76 -14.86
C ILE A 11 15.12 -15.41 -14.22
N SER A 12 14.67 -16.52 -14.77
CA SER A 12 13.54 -17.27 -14.19
C SER A 12 13.84 -17.77 -12.79
N ILE A 13 15.06 -18.24 -12.55
CA ILE A 13 15.52 -18.66 -11.21
C ILE A 13 15.52 -17.47 -10.24
N ILE A 14 16.08 -16.33 -10.65
CA ILE A 14 16.09 -15.11 -9.80
C ILE A 14 14.65 -14.65 -9.50
N MET A 15 13.76 -14.62 -10.50
CA MET A 15 12.36 -14.26 -10.29
C MET A 15 11.67 -15.23 -9.31
N ALA A 16 11.91 -16.53 -9.44
CA ALA A 16 11.36 -17.52 -8.51
C ALA A 16 11.92 -17.33 -7.09
N ALA A 17 13.25 -17.07 -6.97
CA ALA A 17 13.88 -16.80 -5.67
C ALA A 17 13.32 -15.54 -5.00
N VAL A 18 13.14 -14.44 -5.73
CA VAL A 18 12.52 -13.21 -5.20
C VAL A 18 11.06 -13.44 -4.82
N SER A 19 10.31 -14.21 -5.62
CA SER A 19 8.93 -14.57 -5.28
C SER A 19 8.86 -15.41 -4.01
N LEU A 20 9.72 -16.40 -3.88
CA LEU A 20 9.81 -17.24 -2.67
C LEU A 20 10.20 -16.40 -1.45
N LEU A 21 11.20 -15.52 -1.60
CA LEU A 21 11.62 -14.61 -0.53
C LEU A 21 10.46 -13.73 -0.07
N ALA A 22 9.69 -13.16 -1.00
CA ALA A 22 8.51 -12.35 -0.68
C ALA A 22 7.45 -13.13 0.10
N VAL A 23 7.22 -14.40 -0.27
CA VAL A 23 6.30 -15.29 0.45
C VAL A 23 6.82 -15.59 1.85
N VAL A 24 8.10 -15.98 1.95
CA VAL A 24 8.73 -16.32 3.24
C VAL A 24 8.68 -15.15 4.20
N LEU A 25 9.13 -13.95 3.79
CA LEU A 25 9.16 -12.76 4.67
C LEU A 25 7.78 -12.41 5.23
N ARG A 26 6.74 -12.39 4.38
CA ARG A 26 5.37 -12.09 4.83
C ARG A 26 4.81 -13.18 5.73
N SER A 27 5.00 -14.44 5.37
CA SER A 27 4.49 -15.57 6.15
C SER A 27 5.17 -15.69 7.50
N PHE A 28 6.50 -15.46 7.58
CA PHE A 28 7.22 -15.42 8.84
C PHE A 28 6.78 -14.26 9.71
N TYR A 29 6.65 -13.06 9.13
CA TYR A 29 6.16 -11.89 9.86
C TYR A 29 4.78 -12.15 10.46
N VAL A 30 3.84 -12.68 9.68
CA VAL A 30 2.48 -13.01 10.13
C VAL A 30 2.50 -14.12 11.18
N TYR A 31 3.33 -15.15 11.03
CA TYR A 31 3.37 -16.27 11.96
C TYR A 31 3.97 -15.92 13.33
N TYR A 32 5.01 -15.09 13.34
CA TYR A 32 5.75 -14.76 14.56
C TYR A 32 5.33 -13.43 15.21
N THR A 33 4.49 -12.64 14.58
CA THR A 33 4.05 -11.35 15.11
C THR A 33 2.56 -11.40 15.47
N PRO A 34 2.19 -11.26 16.76
CA PRO A 34 0.79 -11.21 17.18
C PRO A 34 0.02 -10.08 16.46
N SER A 35 -1.28 -10.30 16.23
CA SER A 35 -2.14 -9.41 15.46
C SER A 35 -2.29 -8.00 16.04
N TRP A 36 -2.04 -7.83 17.32
CA TRP A 36 -2.11 -6.56 18.04
C TRP A 36 -0.74 -5.86 18.17
N MET A 37 0.35 -6.55 17.86
CA MET A 37 1.71 -6.04 18.00
C MET A 37 2.18 -5.37 16.70
N ARG A 38 2.87 -4.24 16.79
CA ARG A 38 3.47 -3.52 15.65
C ARG A 38 2.46 -3.14 14.53
N GLN A 39 1.21 -2.96 14.93
CA GLN A 39 0.12 -2.65 14.01
C GLN A 39 -0.38 -1.23 14.23
N HIS A 40 -0.67 -0.54 13.13
CA HIS A 40 -1.28 0.79 13.19
C HIS A 40 -2.77 0.69 13.50
N ASP A 41 -3.25 1.53 14.41
CA ASP A 41 -4.67 1.69 14.76
C ASP A 41 -5.33 0.37 15.19
N VAL A 42 -4.54 -0.60 15.63
CA VAL A 42 -5.06 -1.87 16.11
C VAL A 42 -4.97 -1.89 17.63
N ILE A 43 -6.11 -1.71 18.25
CA ILE A 43 -6.34 -2.08 19.63
C ILE A 43 -6.76 -3.55 19.61
N GLY A 44 -6.23 -4.36 20.53
CA GLY A 44 -6.46 -5.81 20.55
C GLY A 44 -7.93 -6.21 20.70
N PHE A 45 -8.23 -7.44 20.32
CA PHE A 45 -9.55 -8.02 20.53
C PHE A 45 -9.93 -8.01 22.03
N GLY A 46 -11.21 -7.74 22.33
CA GLY A 46 -11.71 -7.61 23.70
C GLY A 46 -11.56 -6.21 24.33
N ALA A 47 -10.83 -5.30 23.71
CA ALA A 47 -10.64 -3.94 24.25
C ALA A 47 -11.85 -3.01 24.06
N GLY A 48 -12.80 -3.37 23.22
CA GLY A 48 -14.05 -2.62 22.99
C GLY A 48 -13.91 -1.39 22.08
N ASP A 49 -12.73 -1.10 21.58
CA ASP A 49 -12.42 0.03 20.69
C ASP A 49 -11.44 -0.39 19.58
N GLY A 50 -11.29 0.42 18.55
CA GLY A 50 -10.37 0.18 17.43
C GLY A 50 -10.88 -0.77 16.34
N GLN A 51 -9.98 -1.19 15.47
CA GLN A 51 -10.30 -2.04 14.31
C GLN A 51 -10.80 -3.42 14.74
N ALA A 52 -10.19 -4.01 15.79
CA ALA A 52 -10.58 -5.31 16.31
C ALA A 52 -12.01 -5.28 16.89
N ALA A 53 -12.37 -4.25 17.66
CA ALA A 53 -13.72 -4.10 18.19
C ALA A 53 -14.77 -3.94 17.08
N PHE A 54 -14.43 -3.33 15.95
CA PHE A 54 -15.33 -3.24 14.81
C PHE A 54 -15.52 -4.60 14.13
N ILE A 55 -14.48 -5.46 14.07
CA ILE A 55 -14.59 -6.85 13.64
C ILE A 55 -15.48 -7.63 14.61
N GLU A 56 -15.26 -7.52 15.93
CA GLU A 56 -16.08 -8.17 16.97
C GLU A 56 -17.55 -7.78 16.89
N TYR A 57 -17.84 -6.51 16.61
CA TYR A 57 -19.20 -6.02 16.44
C TYR A 57 -19.98 -6.81 15.36
N PHE A 58 -19.35 -7.02 14.20
CA PHE A 58 -19.94 -7.86 13.16
C PHE A 58 -19.95 -9.35 13.51
N HIS A 59 -18.94 -9.83 14.21
CA HIS A 59 -18.88 -11.21 14.69
C HIS A 59 -20.02 -11.52 15.68
N GLN A 60 -20.41 -10.56 16.51
CA GLN A 60 -21.54 -10.67 17.45
C GLN A 60 -22.91 -10.67 16.74
N GLY A 61 -22.96 -10.47 15.42
CA GLY A 61 -24.19 -10.57 14.61
C GLY A 61 -24.82 -9.22 14.27
N HIS A 62 -24.22 -8.12 14.65
CA HIS A 62 -24.68 -6.81 14.22
C HIS A 62 -24.40 -6.61 12.71
N LEU A 63 -25.35 -6.08 11.98
CA LEU A 63 -25.20 -5.85 10.53
C LEU A 63 -24.83 -4.41 10.20
N LEU A 64 -25.30 -3.47 10.98
CA LEU A 64 -25.12 -2.04 10.79
C LEU A 64 -24.89 -1.35 12.12
N ILE A 65 -24.01 -0.35 12.16
CA ILE A 65 -23.77 0.48 13.33
C ILE A 65 -25.07 1.23 13.67
N ASP A 66 -25.53 1.14 14.90
CA ASP A 66 -26.76 1.77 15.42
C ASP A 66 -26.50 2.96 16.38
N PHE A 67 -25.25 3.27 16.61
CA PHE A 67 -24.74 4.41 17.37
C PHE A 67 -23.91 5.34 16.48
N ASP A 68 -23.57 6.54 16.98
CA ASP A 68 -22.70 7.47 16.25
C ASP A 68 -21.30 6.88 16.09
N PRO A 69 -20.81 6.68 14.85
CA PRO A 69 -19.51 6.05 14.61
C PRO A 69 -18.31 6.87 15.12
N ARG A 70 -18.52 8.11 15.61
CA ARG A 70 -17.48 8.92 16.27
C ARG A 70 -17.25 8.54 17.73
N GLU A 71 -18.18 7.82 18.34
CA GLU A 71 -18.08 7.38 19.74
C GLU A 71 -17.03 6.32 19.99
N LYS A 72 -16.66 5.56 18.92
CA LYS A 72 -15.63 4.50 18.99
C LYS A 72 -14.64 4.64 17.86
N TRP A 73 -13.36 4.52 18.21
CA TRP A 73 -12.28 4.54 17.23
C TRP A 73 -12.46 3.40 16.21
N GLY A 74 -12.16 3.66 14.94
CA GLY A 74 -12.27 2.67 13.87
C GLY A 74 -13.66 2.52 13.26
N PHE A 75 -14.77 2.79 14.00
CA PHE A 75 -16.13 2.58 13.52
C PHE A 75 -16.60 3.56 12.45
N PHE A 76 -15.91 4.67 12.28
CA PHE A 76 -16.15 5.62 11.17
C PHE A 76 -15.67 5.09 9.81
N GLN A 77 -14.84 4.06 9.80
CA GLN A 77 -14.31 3.44 8.59
C GLN A 77 -15.41 2.69 7.82
N PRO A 78 -15.31 2.58 6.48
CA PRO A 78 -16.17 1.70 5.72
C PRO A 78 -15.99 0.23 6.13
N PRO A 79 -17.06 -0.59 6.14
CA PRO A 79 -17.10 -1.83 6.91
C PRO A 79 -16.58 -3.09 6.20
N LEU A 80 -16.24 -3.06 4.90
CA LEU A 80 -16.00 -4.30 4.11
C LEU A 80 -14.96 -5.21 4.74
N HIS A 81 -13.81 -4.66 5.14
CA HIS A 81 -12.74 -5.47 5.75
C HIS A 81 -13.20 -6.11 7.06
N HIS A 82 -13.87 -5.35 7.91
CA HIS A 82 -14.35 -5.81 9.22
C HIS A 82 -15.41 -6.92 9.07
N MET A 83 -16.32 -6.78 8.10
CA MET A 83 -17.30 -7.82 7.77
C MET A 83 -16.64 -9.10 7.25
N LEU A 84 -15.66 -8.98 6.35
CA LEU A 84 -14.91 -10.14 5.83
C LEU A 84 -14.12 -10.83 6.95
N SER A 85 -13.51 -10.05 7.85
CA SER A 85 -12.76 -10.57 9.00
C SER A 85 -13.68 -11.29 9.99
N ALA A 86 -14.86 -10.74 10.28
CA ALA A 86 -15.86 -11.39 11.13
C ALA A 86 -16.37 -12.72 10.52
N LEU A 87 -16.60 -12.75 9.21
CA LEU A 87 -16.96 -13.98 8.49
C LEU A 87 -15.81 -15.00 8.52
N TRP A 88 -14.57 -14.54 8.42
CA TRP A 88 -13.38 -15.39 8.51
C TRP A 88 -13.23 -16.02 9.90
N ILE A 89 -13.45 -15.27 10.97
CA ILE A 89 -13.48 -15.79 12.35
C ILE A 89 -14.56 -16.87 12.47
N ARG A 90 -15.79 -16.58 12.07
CA ARG A 90 -16.90 -17.57 12.13
C ARG A 90 -16.61 -18.85 11.34
N LEU A 91 -15.99 -18.72 10.14
CA LEU A 91 -15.60 -19.88 9.36
C LEU A 91 -14.60 -20.75 10.12
N GLN A 92 -13.64 -20.15 10.78
CA GLN A 92 -12.64 -20.89 11.57
C GLN A 92 -13.24 -21.54 12.81
N GLU A 93 -14.16 -20.87 13.50
CA GLU A 93 -14.90 -21.48 14.63
C GLU A 93 -15.70 -22.71 14.17
N VAL A 94 -16.35 -22.64 12.99
CA VAL A 94 -17.04 -23.82 12.39
C VAL A 94 -16.05 -24.95 12.06
N LEU A 95 -14.80 -24.62 11.71
CA LEU A 95 -13.72 -25.59 11.50
C LEU A 95 -13.08 -26.10 12.79
N GLY A 96 -13.53 -25.63 13.96
CA GLY A 96 -13.09 -26.11 15.27
C GLY A 96 -11.93 -25.32 15.89
N PHE A 97 -11.56 -24.16 15.38
CA PHE A 97 -10.59 -23.30 16.00
C PHE A 97 -11.21 -22.57 17.20
N ALA A 98 -10.43 -22.37 18.28
CA ALA A 98 -10.82 -21.50 19.37
C ALA A 98 -10.94 -20.05 18.90
N TYR A 99 -11.80 -19.26 19.56
CA TYR A 99 -12.07 -17.87 19.19
C TYR A 99 -10.79 -17.02 19.15
N GLU A 100 -9.93 -17.13 20.15
CA GLU A 100 -8.67 -16.40 20.23
C GLU A 100 -7.74 -16.73 19.06
N ALA A 101 -7.65 -18.00 18.68
CA ALA A 101 -6.86 -18.42 17.53
C ALA A 101 -7.49 -17.93 16.20
N ALA A 102 -8.82 -17.91 16.12
CA ALA A 102 -9.53 -17.40 14.94
C ALA A 102 -9.36 -15.88 14.79
N CYS A 103 -9.31 -15.13 15.89
CA CYS A 103 -9.01 -13.69 15.91
C CYS A 103 -7.57 -13.43 15.43
N GLU A 104 -6.59 -14.18 15.94
CA GLU A 104 -5.20 -14.08 15.50
C GLU A 104 -5.07 -14.39 14.02
N ASN A 105 -5.76 -15.39 13.53
CA ASN A 105 -5.76 -15.83 12.14
C ASN A 105 -6.41 -14.83 11.16
N VAL A 106 -6.96 -13.70 11.58
CA VAL A 106 -7.38 -12.61 10.70
C VAL A 106 -6.19 -12.09 9.87
N GLN A 107 -4.97 -12.18 10.40
CA GLN A 107 -3.75 -11.87 9.66
C GLN A 107 -3.57 -12.71 8.38
N ILE A 108 -4.09 -13.94 8.33
CA ILE A 108 -4.03 -14.78 7.12
C ILE A 108 -4.84 -14.15 5.98
N LEU A 109 -5.94 -13.47 6.31
CA LEU A 109 -6.76 -12.78 5.31
C LEU A 109 -5.99 -11.59 4.70
N THR A 110 -5.31 -10.80 5.53
CA THR A 110 -4.49 -9.67 5.06
C THR A 110 -3.22 -10.12 4.33
N LEU A 111 -2.65 -11.26 4.72
CA LEU A 111 -1.58 -11.93 3.97
C LEU A 111 -2.03 -12.31 2.54
N ILE A 112 -3.24 -12.86 2.39
CA ILE A 112 -3.83 -13.17 1.08
C ILE A 112 -3.97 -11.88 0.25
N TYR A 113 -4.45 -10.78 0.83
CA TYR A 113 -4.55 -9.48 0.13
C TYR A 113 -3.18 -9.00 -0.35
N SER A 114 -2.13 -9.17 0.46
CA SER A 114 -0.76 -8.81 0.11
C SER A 114 -0.23 -9.64 -1.07
N PHE A 115 -0.53 -10.95 -1.12
CA PHE A 115 -0.15 -11.80 -2.26
C PHE A 115 -0.90 -11.43 -3.54
N ILE A 116 -2.19 -11.14 -3.46
CA ILE A 116 -2.98 -10.66 -4.60
C ILE A 116 -2.42 -9.33 -5.11
N THR A 117 -2.05 -8.42 -4.23
CA THR A 117 -1.41 -7.14 -4.58
C THR A 117 -0.10 -7.36 -5.35
N LEU A 118 0.74 -8.27 -4.88
CA LEU A 118 2.00 -8.61 -5.56
C LEU A 118 1.76 -9.23 -6.95
N TYR A 119 0.78 -10.11 -7.06
CA TYR A 119 0.39 -10.72 -8.33
C TYR A 119 -0.09 -9.67 -9.34
N PHE A 120 -0.97 -8.75 -8.95
CA PHE A 120 -1.44 -7.68 -9.84
C PHE A 120 -0.33 -6.68 -10.17
N SER A 121 0.60 -6.40 -9.27
CA SER A 121 1.80 -5.62 -9.56
C SER A 121 2.64 -6.28 -10.66
N TYR A 122 2.86 -7.59 -10.59
CA TYR A 122 3.53 -8.35 -11.64
C TYR A 122 2.77 -8.27 -12.98
N LEU A 123 1.44 -8.36 -12.98
CA LEU A 123 0.63 -8.22 -14.20
C LEU A 123 0.75 -6.82 -14.82
N ILE A 124 0.83 -5.76 -14.02
CA ILE A 124 1.09 -4.38 -14.47
C ILE A 124 2.47 -4.31 -15.14
N PHE A 125 3.51 -4.88 -14.54
CA PHE A 125 4.85 -4.91 -15.12
C PHE A 125 4.88 -5.65 -16.47
N ARG A 126 4.15 -6.76 -16.56
CA ARG A 126 3.98 -7.50 -17.81
C ARG A 126 3.21 -6.73 -18.88
N HIS A 127 2.22 -5.94 -18.50
CA HIS A 127 1.47 -5.08 -19.42
C HIS A 127 2.43 -4.12 -20.15
N PHE A 128 3.39 -3.50 -19.44
CA PHE A 128 4.43 -2.64 -20.01
C PHE A 128 5.60 -3.41 -20.63
N ARG A 129 5.49 -4.75 -20.71
CA ARG A 129 6.51 -5.63 -21.29
C ARG A 129 7.89 -5.41 -20.68
N LEU A 130 7.94 -5.31 -19.35
CA LEU A 130 9.23 -5.37 -18.66
C LEU A 130 9.84 -6.76 -18.83
N GLU A 131 11.13 -6.80 -19.07
CA GLU A 131 11.89 -8.03 -19.32
C GLU A 131 13.23 -8.01 -18.60
N LYS A 132 13.79 -9.18 -18.37
CA LYS A 132 15.15 -9.36 -17.85
C LYS A 132 15.39 -8.57 -16.56
N THR A 133 16.50 -7.83 -16.51
CA THR A 133 16.92 -7.06 -15.34
C THR A 133 15.88 -6.03 -14.91
N ALA A 134 15.23 -5.35 -15.86
CA ALA A 134 14.19 -4.36 -15.56
C ALA A 134 12.99 -4.99 -14.82
N MET A 135 12.56 -6.19 -15.25
CA MET A 135 11.50 -6.95 -14.56
C MET A 135 11.95 -7.38 -13.16
N VAL A 136 13.15 -7.94 -13.05
CA VAL A 136 13.70 -8.39 -11.75
C VAL A 136 13.79 -7.23 -10.76
N THR A 137 14.34 -6.08 -11.20
CA THR A 137 14.48 -4.89 -10.34
C THR A 137 13.13 -4.36 -9.89
N ALA A 138 12.20 -4.12 -10.82
CA ALA A 138 10.87 -3.60 -10.47
C ALA A 138 10.11 -4.58 -9.55
N PHE A 139 10.20 -5.88 -9.85
CA PHE A 139 9.54 -6.90 -9.05
C PHE A 139 10.17 -7.03 -7.66
N ALA A 140 11.51 -7.02 -7.54
CA ALA A 140 12.20 -7.09 -6.25
C ALA A 140 11.85 -5.91 -5.35
N ILE A 141 11.86 -4.67 -5.89
CA ILE A 141 11.46 -3.47 -5.13
C ILE A 141 10.05 -3.66 -4.54
N SER A 142 9.08 -4.12 -5.33
CA SER A 142 7.69 -4.31 -4.87
C SER A 142 7.56 -5.54 -3.96
N ALA A 143 8.25 -6.62 -4.27
CA ALA A 143 8.10 -7.91 -3.62
C ALA A 143 8.64 -7.94 -2.19
N VAL A 144 9.75 -7.25 -1.93
CA VAL A 144 10.39 -7.23 -0.60
C VAL A 144 10.22 -5.90 0.12
N HIS A 145 9.37 -5.01 -0.38
CA HIS A 145 9.16 -3.71 0.27
C HIS A 145 8.56 -3.90 1.67
N PRO A 146 9.21 -3.35 2.71
CA PRO A 146 8.80 -3.47 4.10
C PRO A 146 7.33 -3.15 4.37
N GLY A 147 6.80 -2.07 3.80
CA GLY A 147 5.41 -1.70 3.98
C GLY A 147 4.41 -2.80 3.60
N PHE A 148 4.71 -3.63 2.58
CA PHE A 148 3.87 -4.79 2.25
C PHE A 148 4.05 -5.97 3.19
N ILE A 149 5.20 -6.08 3.86
CA ILE A 149 5.44 -7.12 4.88
C ILE A 149 4.67 -6.75 6.14
N LEU A 150 4.81 -5.51 6.63
CA LEU A 150 4.06 -4.98 7.77
C LEU A 150 2.55 -5.10 7.56
N MET A 151 2.05 -4.61 6.43
CA MET A 151 0.62 -4.63 6.13
C MET A 151 0.06 -6.04 5.89
N ALA A 152 0.89 -7.02 5.57
CA ALA A 152 0.45 -8.42 5.48
C ALA A 152 0.02 -8.98 6.84
N GLY A 153 0.59 -8.50 7.95
CA GLY A 153 0.18 -8.89 9.30
C GLY A 153 -0.83 -7.94 9.94
N SER A 154 -1.17 -6.82 9.31
CA SER A 154 -2.08 -5.83 9.88
C SER A 154 -3.54 -6.23 9.72
N ILE A 155 -4.30 -6.33 10.81
CA ILE A 155 -5.74 -6.63 10.78
C ILE A 155 -6.62 -5.40 10.50
N ASN A 156 -6.04 -4.29 10.06
CA ASN A 156 -6.78 -3.12 9.62
C ASN A 156 -7.20 -3.21 8.13
N ASN A 157 -7.97 -2.23 7.68
CA ASN A 157 -8.53 -2.21 6.34
C ASN A 157 -7.58 -1.74 5.23
N ASP A 158 -6.33 -1.34 5.57
CA ASP A 158 -5.40 -0.72 4.63
C ASP A 158 -4.98 -1.67 3.51
N MET A 159 -4.58 -2.90 3.85
CA MET A 159 -4.09 -3.85 2.84
C MET A 159 -5.16 -4.22 1.81
N LEU A 160 -6.43 -4.31 2.24
CA LEU A 160 -7.55 -4.56 1.33
C LEU A 160 -7.77 -3.39 0.36
N ALA A 161 -7.69 -2.15 0.85
CA ALA A 161 -7.80 -0.94 0.03
C ALA A 161 -6.64 -0.83 -0.98
N VAL A 162 -5.41 -1.13 -0.56
CA VAL A 162 -4.22 -1.17 -1.43
C VAL A 162 -4.38 -2.24 -2.51
N MET A 163 -4.85 -3.44 -2.16
CA MET A 163 -5.12 -4.52 -3.12
C MET A 163 -6.09 -4.04 -4.21
N PHE A 164 -7.22 -3.47 -3.83
CA PHE A 164 -8.20 -2.97 -4.80
C PHE A 164 -7.65 -1.80 -5.63
N SER A 165 -6.83 -0.93 -5.06
CA SER A 165 -6.19 0.17 -5.80
C SER A 165 -5.26 -0.36 -6.89
N VAL A 166 -4.41 -1.37 -6.59
CA VAL A 166 -3.52 -1.99 -7.57
C VAL A 166 -4.30 -2.78 -8.63
N MET A 167 -5.37 -3.49 -8.24
CA MET A 167 -6.28 -4.15 -9.18
C MET A 167 -6.94 -3.14 -10.11
N THR A 168 -7.38 -1.99 -9.58
CA THR A 168 -7.96 -0.91 -10.37
C THR A 168 -6.98 -0.38 -11.42
N ILE A 169 -5.72 -0.14 -11.04
CA ILE A 169 -4.67 0.28 -11.99
C ILE A 169 -4.52 -0.73 -13.12
N TYR A 170 -4.45 -2.02 -12.82
CA TYR A 170 -4.36 -3.06 -13.83
C TYR A 170 -5.57 -3.09 -14.77
N TYR A 171 -6.78 -3.11 -14.22
CA TYR A 171 -7.99 -3.17 -15.05
C TYR A 171 -8.21 -1.88 -15.85
N ALA A 172 -7.79 -0.73 -15.34
CA ALA A 172 -7.82 0.53 -16.07
C ALA A 172 -6.89 0.50 -17.30
N LEU A 173 -5.68 -0.05 -17.16
CA LEU A 173 -4.75 -0.25 -18.27
C LEU A 173 -5.35 -1.22 -19.32
N LYS A 174 -5.97 -2.32 -18.86
CA LYS A 174 -6.63 -3.28 -19.77
C LYS A 174 -7.84 -2.66 -20.47
N TRP A 175 -8.66 -1.90 -19.76
CA TRP A 175 -9.80 -1.19 -20.33
C TRP A 175 -9.35 -0.11 -21.34
N ASN A 176 -8.26 0.58 -21.05
CA ASN A 176 -7.69 1.56 -21.97
C ASN A 176 -7.13 0.92 -23.26
N GLU A 177 -6.67 -0.34 -23.21
CA GLU A 177 -6.31 -1.10 -24.40
C GLU A 177 -7.57 -1.50 -25.19
N ASP A 178 -8.54 -2.09 -24.51
CA ASP A 178 -9.75 -2.69 -25.08
C ASP A 178 -10.92 -2.49 -24.12
N PRO A 179 -11.83 -1.52 -24.37
CA PRO A 179 -12.91 -1.15 -23.47
C PRO A 179 -14.06 -2.19 -23.47
N ARG A 180 -13.77 -3.42 -23.04
CA ARG A 180 -14.74 -4.52 -22.88
C ARG A 180 -15.60 -4.34 -21.64
N TRP A 181 -16.80 -4.91 -21.68
CA TRP A 181 -17.74 -4.97 -20.56
C TRP A 181 -17.15 -5.61 -19.31
N SER A 182 -16.39 -6.70 -19.47
CA SER A 182 -15.72 -7.37 -18.36
C SER A 182 -14.77 -6.46 -17.58
N TYR A 183 -14.01 -5.63 -18.28
CA TYR A 183 -13.11 -4.66 -17.62
C TYR A 183 -13.87 -3.48 -17.04
N THR A 184 -14.98 -3.06 -17.64
CA THR A 184 -15.87 -2.03 -17.06
C THR A 184 -16.44 -2.49 -15.72
N ILE A 185 -16.96 -3.73 -15.66
CA ILE A 185 -17.50 -4.32 -14.43
C ILE A 185 -16.38 -4.52 -13.40
N ALA A 186 -15.21 -5.02 -13.82
CA ALA A 186 -14.05 -5.19 -12.92
C ALA A 186 -13.61 -3.87 -12.30
N LEU A 187 -13.57 -2.77 -13.08
CA LEU A 187 -13.28 -1.43 -12.58
C LEU A 187 -14.32 -0.94 -11.58
N ALA A 188 -15.61 -1.11 -11.91
CA ALA A 188 -16.69 -0.71 -11.01
C ALA A 188 -16.63 -1.45 -9.66
N LEU A 189 -16.34 -2.76 -9.70
CA LEU A 189 -16.20 -3.59 -8.51
C LEU A 189 -14.94 -3.21 -7.71
N THR A 190 -13.78 -3.07 -8.37
CA THR A 190 -12.53 -2.79 -7.65
C THR A 190 -12.50 -1.40 -7.02
N ILE A 191 -13.07 -0.38 -7.67
CA ILE A 191 -13.20 0.95 -7.06
C ILE A 191 -14.27 0.93 -5.97
N GLY A 192 -15.46 0.39 -6.25
CA GLY A 192 -16.56 0.36 -5.29
C GLY A 192 -16.24 -0.43 -4.02
N LEU A 193 -15.70 -1.64 -4.15
CA LEU A 193 -15.25 -2.46 -3.01
C LEU A 193 -14.02 -1.86 -2.32
N GLY A 194 -13.10 -1.24 -3.08
CA GLY A 194 -11.98 -0.51 -2.51
C GLY A 194 -12.45 0.62 -1.60
N MET A 195 -13.40 1.44 -2.05
CA MET A 195 -14.02 2.50 -1.23
C MET A 195 -14.81 1.94 -0.05
N MET A 196 -15.46 0.78 -0.22
CA MET A 196 -16.14 0.07 0.87
C MET A 196 -15.16 -0.53 1.88
N ALA A 197 -13.90 -0.75 1.52
CA ALA A 197 -12.83 -1.11 2.44
C ALA A 197 -12.26 0.15 3.14
N LYS A 198 -11.90 1.18 2.35
CA LYS A 198 -11.38 2.45 2.85
C LYS A 198 -11.58 3.55 1.80
N LEU A 199 -12.10 4.70 2.21
CA LEU A 199 -12.39 5.79 1.26
C LEU A 199 -11.16 6.30 0.50
N SER A 200 -9.95 6.15 1.05
CA SER A 200 -8.71 6.52 0.35
C SER A 200 -8.48 5.73 -0.94
N ALA A 201 -9.08 4.55 -1.12
CA ALA A 201 -9.06 3.84 -2.40
C ALA A 201 -9.72 4.62 -3.54
N ALA A 202 -10.55 5.63 -3.24
CA ALA A 202 -11.10 6.53 -4.26
C ALA A 202 -10.04 7.39 -4.97
N LEU A 203 -8.83 7.52 -4.43
CA LEU A 203 -7.75 8.33 -5.03
C LEU A 203 -7.37 7.88 -6.45
N VAL A 204 -7.62 6.63 -6.81
CA VAL A 204 -7.39 6.14 -8.17
C VAL A 204 -8.54 6.47 -9.15
N ALA A 205 -9.73 6.77 -8.65
CA ALA A 205 -10.92 6.98 -9.49
C ALA A 205 -10.81 8.19 -10.43
N PRO A 206 -10.25 9.37 -10.05
CA PRO A 206 -10.09 10.49 -10.98
C PRO A 206 -9.23 10.15 -12.20
N ALA A 207 -8.18 9.33 -12.03
CA ALA A 207 -7.35 8.89 -13.16
C ALA A 207 -8.12 7.92 -14.07
N VAL A 208 -8.97 7.06 -13.52
CA VAL A 208 -9.88 6.20 -14.32
C VAL A 208 -10.89 7.06 -15.08
N ALA A 209 -11.48 8.07 -14.42
CA ALA A 209 -12.38 9.01 -15.09
C ALA A 209 -11.70 9.73 -16.26
N LEU A 210 -10.42 10.11 -16.10
CA LEU A 210 -9.64 10.73 -17.18
C LEU A 210 -9.58 9.84 -18.43
N ILE A 211 -9.24 8.55 -18.28
CA ILE A 211 -9.19 7.65 -19.46
C ILE A 211 -10.58 7.37 -20.02
N PHE A 212 -11.60 7.33 -19.20
CA PHE A 212 -12.99 7.20 -19.66
C PHE A 212 -13.37 8.39 -20.55
N VAL A 213 -13.14 9.61 -20.10
CA VAL A 213 -13.42 10.84 -20.86
C VAL A 213 -12.58 10.89 -22.14
N VAL A 214 -11.30 10.61 -22.07
CA VAL A 214 -10.42 10.59 -23.25
C VAL A 214 -10.92 9.58 -24.29
N LYS A 215 -11.27 8.37 -23.89
CA LYS A 215 -11.80 7.35 -24.80
C LYS A 215 -13.15 7.73 -25.38
N TRP A 216 -14.02 8.30 -24.58
CA TRP A 216 -15.33 8.76 -25.00
C TRP A 216 -15.24 9.84 -26.07
N ILE A 217 -14.40 10.87 -25.86
CA ILE A 217 -14.18 11.95 -26.83
C ILE A 217 -13.65 11.39 -28.16
N HIS A 218 -12.78 10.36 -28.13
CA HIS A 218 -12.19 9.78 -29.32
C HIS A 218 -13.05 8.68 -30.00
N ALA A 219 -14.15 8.27 -29.36
CA ALA A 219 -15.01 7.21 -29.88
C ALA A 219 -15.88 7.62 -31.10
N GLY A 220 -16.00 8.92 -31.36
CA GLY A 220 -16.88 9.45 -32.40
C GLY A 220 -18.38 9.19 -32.08
N THR A 221 -19.24 9.48 -33.06
CA THR A 221 -20.71 9.32 -32.89
C THR A 221 -21.12 7.86 -32.68
N ASP A 222 -20.49 6.92 -33.36
CA ASP A 222 -20.84 5.49 -33.31
C ASP A 222 -20.49 4.82 -31.98
N GLY A 223 -19.38 5.24 -31.36
CA GLY A 223 -18.94 4.72 -30.07
C GLY A 223 -19.55 5.44 -28.85
N PHE A 224 -20.16 6.59 -29.05
CA PHE A 224 -20.70 7.43 -27.97
C PHE A 224 -21.70 6.70 -27.08
N VAL A 225 -22.71 6.09 -27.69
CA VAL A 225 -23.77 5.39 -26.96
C VAL A 225 -23.25 4.16 -26.22
N ASP A 226 -22.32 3.42 -26.83
CA ASP A 226 -21.72 2.24 -26.19
C ASP A 226 -20.90 2.63 -24.94
N HIS A 227 -20.07 3.68 -25.03
CA HIS A 227 -19.33 4.18 -23.87
C HIS A 227 -20.27 4.74 -22.79
N MET A 228 -21.36 5.43 -23.18
CA MET A 228 -22.34 5.94 -22.21
C MET A 228 -23.02 4.80 -21.45
N LYS A 229 -23.41 3.71 -22.14
CA LYS A 229 -23.96 2.53 -21.47
C LYS A 229 -22.95 1.94 -20.46
N LYS A 230 -21.67 1.84 -20.82
CA LYS A 230 -20.60 1.36 -19.91
C LYS A 230 -20.45 2.26 -18.70
N PHE A 231 -20.54 3.59 -18.86
CA PHE A 231 -20.43 4.52 -17.74
C PHE A 231 -21.64 4.45 -16.80
N VAL A 232 -22.85 4.26 -17.36
CA VAL A 232 -24.05 4.03 -16.55
C VAL A 232 -23.90 2.75 -15.73
N VAL A 233 -23.52 1.64 -16.35
CA VAL A 233 -23.33 0.35 -15.64
C VAL A 233 -22.20 0.47 -14.59
N PHE A 234 -21.10 1.11 -14.96
CA PHE A 234 -20.02 1.40 -14.00
C PHE A 234 -20.54 2.18 -12.78
N SER A 235 -21.30 3.24 -13.00
CA SER A 235 -21.83 4.10 -11.93
C SER A 235 -22.86 3.36 -11.06
N VAL A 236 -23.74 2.58 -11.67
CA VAL A 236 -24.78 1.80 -10.96
C VAL A 236 -24.16 0.71 -10.06
N ILE A 237 -22.99 0.19 -10.41
CA ILE A 237 -22.28 -0.77 -9.57
C ILE A 237 -21.37 -0.05 -8.55
N CYS A 238 -20.53 0.87 -9.01
CA CYS A 238 -19.49 1.50 -8.19
C CYS A 238 -20.06 2.41 -7.10
N ALA A 239 -21.02 3.28 -7.44
CA ALA A 239 -21.52 4.28 -6.50
C ALA A 239 -22.28 3.66 -5.31
N PRO A 240 -23.21 2.71 -5.49
CA PRO A 240 -23.82 2.03 -4.35
C PRO A 240 -22.80 1.31 -3.47
N LEU A 241 -21.85 0.57 -4.05
CA LEU A 241 -20.83 -0.15 -3.28
C LEU A 241 -19.93 0.79 -2.47
N GLY A 242 -19.46 1.87 -3.11
CA GLY A 242 -18.47 2.74 -2.48
C GLY A 242 -19.06 3.79 -1.53
N LEU A 243 -20.29 4.23 -1.76
CA LEU A 243 -20.86 5.39 -1.09
C LEU A 243 -21.93 5.08 -0.06
N TRP A 244 -22.51 3.86 -0.04
CA TRP A 244 -23.63 3.57 0.86
C TRP A 244 -23.29 3.80 2.33
N SER A 245 -22.12 3.38 2.78
CA SER A 245 -21.70 3.50 4.18
C SER A 245 -21.45 4.96 4.58
N PRO A 246 -20.61 5.74 3.88
CA PRO A 246 -20.40 7.14 4.24
C PRO A 246 -21.67 8.00 4.08
N LEU A 247 -22.50 7.74 3.07
CA LEU A 247 -23.79 8.45 2.92
C LEU A 247 -24.77 8.11 4.03
N ARG A 248 -24.85 6.84 4.42
CA ARG A 248 -25.67 6.43 5.57
C ARG A 248 -25.21 7.15 6.85
N ASN A 249 -23.91 7.18 7.11
CA ASN A 249 -23.36 7.84 8.30
C ASN A 249 -23.63 9.35 8.28
N MET A 250 -23.56 9.98 7.12
CA MET A 250 -23.90 11.37 6.94
C MET A 250 -25.40 11.64 7.20
N ILE A 251 -26.28 10.80 6.63
CA ILE A 251 -27.74 10.98 6.76
C ILE A 251 -28.21 10.68 8.19
N ARG A 252 -27.71 9.62 8.81
CA ARG A 252 -28.20 9.14 10.11
C ARG A 252 -27.57 9.85 11.31
N PHE A 253 -26.28 10.16 11.22
CA PHE A 253 -25.48 10.67 12.34
C PHE A 253 -24.85 12.05 12.08
N GLY A 254 -25.04 12.63 10.91
CA GLY A 254 -24.42 13.92 10.53
C GLY A 254 -22.90 13.85 10.36
N VAL A 255 -22.32 12.65 10.16
CA VAL A 255 -20.88 12.47 9.96
C VAL A 255 -20.51 12.82 8.52
N PRO A 256 -19.64 13.82 8.28
CA PRO A 256 -19.25 14.20 6.93
C PRO A 256 -18.63 13.05 6.13
N VAL A 257 -18.89 13.00 4.82
CA VAL A 257 -18.19 12.06 3.93
C VAL A 257 -16.68 12.37 3.95
N GLY A 258 -15.87 11.35 4.23
CA GLY A 258 -14.42 11.53 4.37
C GLY A 258 -14.00 12.05 5.75
N PHE A 259 -14.89 11.95 6.75
CA PHE A 259 -14.53 12.23 8.15
C PHE A 259 -13.28 11.45 8.56
N THR A 260 -12.35 12.15 9.16
CA THR A 260 -11.16 11.59 9.82
C THR A 260 -11.06 12.26 11.17
N PRO A 261 -11.03 11.49 12.28
CA PRO A 261 -10.85 12.07 13.60
C PRO A 261 -9.47 12.73 13.72
N GLU A 262 -9.39 13.76 14.52
CA GLU A 262 -8.10 14.33 14.93
C GLU A 262 -7.42 13.36 15.89
N VAL A 263 -6.16 13.03 15.61
CA VAL A 263 -5.36 12.09 16.40
C VAL A 263 -4.06 12.74 16.80
N GLY A 264 -3.77 12.67 18.11
CA GLY A 264 -2.52 13.14 18.68
C GLY A 264 -2.40 14.66 18.74
N GLU A 265 -1.28 15.10 19.29
CA GLU A 265 -0.94 16.53 19.39
C GLU A 265 -0.62 17.12 18.03
N PRO A 266 -1.05 18.36 17.75
CA PRO A 266 -0.72 19.05 16.52
C PRO A 266 0.80 19.22 16.35
N VAL A 267 1.32 18.99 15.16
CA VAL A 267 2.72 19.27 14.83
C VAL A 267 2.98 20.76 14.92
N SER A 268 3.74 21.18 15.92
CA SER A 268 4.07 22.58 16.18
C SER A 268 5.20 23.14 15.31
N ALA A 269 5.88 22.28 14.53
CA ALA A 269 7.00 22.69 13.71
C ALA A 269 6.58 23.58 12.52
N PRO A 270 7.33 24.68 12.25
CA PRO A 270 7.03 25.55 11.14
C PRO A 270 7.21 24.85 9.78
N LEU A 271 6.48 25.31 8.76
CA LEU A 271 6.44 24.65 7.44
C LEU A 271 7.83 24.46 6.81
N TRP A 272 8.75 25.43 6.97
CA TRP A 272 10.10 25.30 6.44
C TRP A 272 10.87 24.13 7.06
N GLN A 273 10.70 23.88 8.36
CA GLN A 273 11.31 22.75 9.06
C GLN A 273 10.71 21.42 8.59
N ARG A 274 9.41 21.39 8.38
CA ARG A 274 8.70 20.19 7.86
C ARG A 274 9.11 19.81 6.44
N ILE A 275 9.64 20.74 5.66
CA ILE A 275 10.06 20.50 4.27
C ILE A 275 11.59 20.34 4.16
N PHE A 276 12.37 21.16 4.85
CA PHE A 276 13.80 21.31 4.58
C PHE A 276 14.72 20.77 5.69
N ASP A 277 14.21 20.52 6.90
CA ASP A 277 15.03 19.95 7.96
C ASP A 277 15.12 18.43 7.83
N ILE A 278 16.16 17.95 7.16
CA ILE A 278 16.43 16.53 6.89
C ILE A 278 17.29 15.85 7.96
N ARG A 279 17.48 16.46 9.15
CA ARG A 279 18.27 15.85 10.21
C ARG A 279 17.54 14.62 10.77
N THR A 280 18.26 13.54 10.97
CA THR A 280 17.76 12.32 11.60
C THR A 280 18.85 11.67 12.44
N ALA A 281 18.48 11.22 13.64
CA ALA A 281 19.39 10.57 14.57
C ALA A 281 19.24 9.03 14.55
N LYS A 282 18.12 8.52 14.08
CA LYS A 282 17.79 7.07 14.07
C LYS A 282 17.22 6.65 12.72
N PRO A 283 17.42 5.39 12.27
CA PRO A 283 16.79 4.90 11.05
C PRO A 283 15.28 4.72 11.24
N PHE A 284 14.82 4.43 12.46
CA PHE A 284 13.43 4.14 12.80
C PHE A 284 12.63 5.40 13.10
N VAL A 285 11.30 5.28 12.99
CA VAL A 285 10.36 6.31 13.45
C VAL A 285 9.95 5.96 14.89
N CYS A 286 9.96 6.96 15.76
CA CYS A 286 9.39 6.86 17.09
C CYS A 286 8.24 7.85 17.21
N LEU A 287 7.04 7.44 16.81
CA LEU A 287 5.83 8.27 16.92
C LEU A 287 5.23 8.27 18.33
N GLU A 288 5.59 7.30 19.18
CA GLU A 288 4.98 7.14 20.50
C GLU A 288 5.40 8.20 21.53
N LYS A 289 6.49 8.90 21.29
CA LYS A 289 6.94 9.97 22.20
C LYS A 289 6.39 11.31 21.75
N TYR A 290 5.10 11.49 21.77
CA TYR A 290 4.47 12.79 21.77
C TYR A 290 5.05 13.61 22.95
N GLY A 291 5.74 14.71 22.65
CA GLY A 291 6.36 15.56 23.65
C GLY A 291 7.87 15.34 23.89
N ASP A 292 8.46 14.27 23.37
CA ASP A 292 9.91 14.26 23.17
C ASP A 292 10.23 15.27 22.06
N PRO A 293 11.31 16.07 22.19
CA PRO A 293 11.79 16.89 21.08
C PRO A 293 12.33 16.03 19.95
N TYR A 294 11.50 15.16 19.43
CA TYR A 294 11.74 14.37 18.25
C TYR A 294 11.66 15.31 17.06
N ASN A 295 12.83 15.83 16.68
CA ASN A 295 12.96 16.89 15.69
C ASN A 295 12.76 16.42 14.24
N GLU A 296 12.19 15.25 14.01
CA GLU A 296 11.92 14.72 12.68
C GLU A 296 10.54 15.12 12.17
N PHE A 297 10.32 16.39 12.02
CA PHE A 297 9.09 16.93 11.42
C PHE A 297 9.09 16.89 9.89
N ASN A 298 10.16 16.41 9.28
CA ASN A 298 10.30 16.40 7.82
C ASN A 298 9.39 15.37 7.19
N ILE A 299 8.50 15.81 6.29
CA ILE A 299 7.52 14.95 5.63
C ILE A 299 8.16 13.88 4.74
N PHE A 300 9.31 14.17 4.10
CA PHE A 300 9.99 13.20 3.22
C PHE A 300 10.69 12.11 4.03
N LEU A 301 11.32 12.48 5.16
CA LEU A 301 11.87 11.49 6.09
C LEU A 301 10.76 10.64 6.70
N GLY A 302 9.66 11.25 7.12
CA GLY A 302 8.48 10.55 7.62
C GLY A 302 7.93 9.55 6.60
N MET A 303 7.76 9.95 5.34
CA MET A 303 7.35 9.05 4.26
C MET A 303 8.26 7.82 4.12
N ILE A 304 9.58 8.03 4.06
CA ILE A 304 10.54 6.94 3.88
C ILE A 304 10.53 6.03 5.10
N LYS A 305 10.64 6.59 6.31
CA LYS A 305 10.72 5.81 7.54
C LYS A 305 9.44 5.00 7.80
N THR A 306 8.27 5.62 7.66
CA THR A 306 7.00 4.91 7.85
C THR A 306 6.76 3.84 6.80
N SER A 307 7.26 4.04 5.57
CA SER A 307 7.19 3.00 4.53
C SER A 307 8.06 1.78 4.83
N LEU A 308 9.13 1.96 5.62
CA LEU A 308 10.11 0.91 5.94
C LEU A 308 9.89 0.28 7.31
N PHE A 309 9.46 1.02 8.30
CA PHE A 309 9.45 0.60 9.71
C PHE A 309 8.09 0.82 10.39
N GLY A 310 7.09 1.28 9.64
CA GLY A 310 5.84 1.73 10.27
C GLY A 310 6.10 2.95 11.17
N ASP A 311 5.50 2.93 12.35
CA ASP A 311 5.62 3.98 13.37
C ASP A 311 6.43 3.53 14.60
N GLN A 312 7.24 2.48 14.48
CA GLN A 312 7.92 1.85 15.62
C GLN A 312 9.44 1.88 15.50
N ASP A 313 10.10 1.94 16.66
CA ASP A 313 11.54 1.74 16.81
C ASP A 313 11.86 0.24 16.99
N PHE A 314 12.35 -0.40 15.95
CA PHE A 314 12.64 -1.83 15.97
C PHE A 314 13.82 -2.21 16.88
N ALA A 315 14.72 -1.26 17.21
CA ALA A 315 15.77 -1.52 18.19
C ALA A 315 15.17 -1.68 19.60
N ILE A 316 14.20 -0.86 19.96
CA ILE A 316 13.44 -0.99 21.22
C ILE A 316 12.68 -2.32 21.23
N ALA A 317 12.01 -2.69 20.13
CA ALA A 317 11.31 -3.97 20.05
C ALA A 317 12.25 -5.17 20.28
N MET A 318 13.50 -5.11 19.80
CA MET A 318 14.51 -6.15 20.06
C MET A 318 14.94 -6.16 21.53
N GLU A 319 15.06 -5.02 22.20
CA GLU A 319 15.38 -4.93 23.62
C GLU A 319 14.26 -5.51 24.50
N GLU A 320 13.01 -5.16 24.20
CA GLU A 320 11.82 -5.67 24.89
C GLU A 320 11.66 -7.19 24.74
N ALA A 321 12.04 -7.75 23.59
CA ALA A 321 12.05 -9.19 23.33
C ALA A 321 13.22 -9.93 24.02
N GLY A 322 14.04 -9.24 24.80
CA GLY A 322 15.21 -9.85 25.48
C GLY A 322 16.45 -10.03 24.58
N HIS A 323 16.45 -9.49 23.37
CA HIS A 323 17.57 -9.50 22.43
C HIS A 323 18.39 -8.20 22.46
N GLY A 324 18.47 -7.53 23.64
CA GLY A 324 19.24 -6.32 23.83
C GLY A 324 20.73 -6.44 23.51
N GLY A 325 21.46 -5.34 23.51
CA GLY A 325 22.88 -5.30 23.22
C GLY A 325 23.21 -5.63 21.78
N LEU A 326 23.72 -6.83 21.49
CA LEU A 326 24.15 -7.21 20.12
C LEU A 326 22.98 -7.24 19.13
N GLY A 327 21.82 -7.76 19.55
CA GLY A 327 20.61 -7.83 18.70
C GLY A 327 20.09 -6.47 18.32
N ALA A 328 19.89 -5.57 19.27
CA ALA A 328 19.48 -4.18 19.02
C ALA A 328 20.53 -3.41 18.19
N GLY A 329 21.83 -3.64 18.42
CA GLY A 329 22.91 -3.06 17.63
C GLY A 329 22.91 -3.53 16.17
N MET A 330 22.71 -4.81 15.92
CA MET A 330 22.58 -5.37 14.57
C MET A 330 21.32 -4.83 13.87
N MET A 331 20.17 -4.78 14.58
CA MET A 331 18.94 -4.21 14.06
C MET A 331 19.15 -2.76 13.62
N THR A 332 19.81 -1.94 14.43
CA THR A 332 20.14 -0.55 14.10
C THR A 332 21.05 -0.45 12.88
N ALA A 333 22.09 -1.30 12.80
CA ALA A 333 23.02 -1.30 11.67
C ALA A 333 22.32 -1.65 10.35
N PHE A 334 21.56 -2.75 10.32
CA PHE A 334 20.77 -3.13 9.13
C PHE A 334 19.65 -2.13 8.86
N GLY A 335 19.06 -1.53 9.89
CA GLY A 335 18.10 -0.42 9.76
C GLY A 335 18.69 0.77 9.01
N TRP A 336 19.92 1.19 9.32
CA TRP A 336 20.62 2.24 8.57
C TRP A 336 20.91 1.86 7.12
N ILE A 337 21.37 0.64 6.87
CA ILE A 337 21.62 0.18 5.49
C ILE A 337 20.31 0.18 4.70
N LEU A 338 19.23 -0.31 5.29
CA LEU A 338 17.90 -0.30 4.69
C LEU A 338 17.41 1.13 4.41
N PHE A 339 17.50 2.02 5.39
CA PHE A 339 17.08 3.41 5.26
C PHE A 339 17.85 4.16 4.17
N ILE A 340 19.19 4.03 4.15
CA ILE A 340 20.04 4.71 3.16
C ILE A 340 19.79 4.14 1.76
N SER A 341 19.79 2.82 1.61
CA SER A 341 19.56 2.18 0.30
C SER A 341 18.16 2.47 -0.24
N ALA A 342 17.13 2.45 0.60
CA ALA A 342 15.76 2.81 0.24
C ALA A 342 15.63 4.29 -0.14
N SER A 343 16.26 5.21 0.60
CA SER A 343 16.24 6.65 0.30
C SER A 343 16.86 6.95 -1.06
N LEU A 344 18.05 6.38 -1.34
CA LEU A 344 18.71 6.54 -2.63
C LEU A 344 17.88 5.90 -3.77
N LEU A 345 17.29 4.73 -3.52
CA LEU A 345 16.44 4.05 -4.47
C LEU A 345 15.15 4.85 -4.75
N ALA A 346 14.52 5.43 -3.72
CA ALA A 346 13.35 6.30 -3.87
C ALA A 346 13.66 7.54 -4.71
N ILE A 347 14.81 8.19 -4.50
CA ILE A 347 15.26 9.32 -5.33
C ILE A 347 15.42 8.88 -6.80
N LEU A 348 16.04 7.73 -7.06
CA LEU A 348 16.20 7.22 -8.43
C LEU A 348 14.85 6.85 -9.05
N CYS A 349 13.94 6.24 -8.29
CA CYS A 349 12.58 5.91 -8.74
C CYS A 349 11.79 7.19 -9.04
N PHE A 350 11.91 8.23 -8.22
CA PHE A 350 11.30 9.53 -8.47
C PHE A 350 11.83 10.18 -9.77
N ILE A 351 13.16 10.22 -9.95
CA ILE A 351 13.79 10.71 -11.19
C ILE A 351 13.31 9.91 -12.40
N ALA A 352 13.24 8.58 -12.29
CA ALA A 352 12.72 7.71 -13.34
C ALA A 352 11.26 8.04 -13.65
N THR A 353 10.43 8.21 -12.62
CA THR A 353 9.01 8.56 -12.75
C THR A 353 8.83 9.87 -13.51
N VAL A 354 9.52 10.93 -13.10
CA VAL A 354 9.46 12.23 -13.79
C VAL A 354 9.91 12.09 -15.25
N ARG A 355 11.03 11.42 -15.51
CA ARG A 355 11.55 11.23 -16.89
C ARG A 355 10.63 10.41 -17.77
N VAL A 356 10.06 9.33 -17.25
CA VAL A 356 9.15 8.45 -18.00
C VAL A 356 7.83 9.16 -18.30
N LEU A 357 7.27 9.87 -17.33
CA LEU A 357 6.00 10.56 -17.50
C LEU A 357 6.11 11.83 -18.37
N CYS A 358 7.20 12.57 -18.27
CA CYS A 358 7.41 13.78 -19.08
C CYS A 358 7.87 13.48 -20.52
N SER A 359 8.41 12.28 -20.79
CA SER A 359 8.94 11.94 -22.11
C SER A 359 8.07 10.92 -22.84
N GLY A 360 7.64 11.25 -24.05
CA GLY A 360 6.89 10.32 -24.92
C GLY A 360 7.70 9.11 -25.43
N ARG A 361 9.00 9.04 -25.14
CA ARG A 361 9.88 7.95 -25.60
C ARG A 361 9.65 6.63 -24.87
N PHE A 362 9.20 6.66 -23.63
CA PHE A 362 9.12 5.49 -22.76
C PHE A 362 7.76 4.81 -22.80
N ILE A 363 6.70 5.60 -22.75
CA ILE A 363 5.31 5.13 -22.86
C ILE A 363 4.73 5.76 -24.14
N ALA A 364 4.57 4.95 -25.18
CA ALA A 364 4.15 5.42 -26.49
C ALA A 364 2.70 5.91 -26.51
N LYS A 365 1.79 5.20 -25.80
CA LYS A 365 0.38 5.59 -25.75
C LYS A 365 0.19 6.77 -24.81
N ARG A 366 -0.26 7.91 -25.36
CA ARG A 366 -0.51 9.14 -24.58
C ARG A 366 -1.52 8.92 -23.45
N SER A 367 -2.57 8.12 -23.68
CA SER A 367 -3.59 7.82 -22.66
C SER A 367 -3.03 7.04 -21.47
N GLU A 368 -2.17 6.04 -21.71
CA GLU A 368 -1.50 5.29 -20.63
C GLU A 368 -0.57 6.21 -19.83
N ARG A 369 0.20 7.05 -20.51
CA ARG A 369 1.10 8.02 -19.85
C ARG A 369 0.32 9.04 -19.03
N ALA A 370 -0.77 9.60 -19.56
CA ALA A 370 -1.64 10.53 -18.84
C ALA A 370 -2.30 9.87 -17.63
N PHE A 371 -2.76 8.63 -17.77
CA PHE A 371 -3.30 7.84 -16.68
C PHE A 371 -2.29 7.63 -15.56
N MET A 372 -1.07 7.17 -15.88
CA MET A 372 -0.03 6.95 -14.89
C MET A 372 0.41 8.26 -14.23
N ALA A 373 0.48 9.35 -14.99
CA ALA A 373 0.76 10.68 -14.46
C ALA A 373 -0.34 11.17 -13.51
N ALA A 374 -1.61 10.92 -13.84
CA ALA A 374 -2.73 11.26 -12.98
C ALA A 374 -2.74 10.43 -11.68
N ILE A 375 -2.52 9.11 -11.75
CA ILE A 375 -2.38 8.25 -10.56
C ILE A 375 -1.30 8.80 -9.64
N TYR A 376 -0.10 8.98 -10.16
CA TYR A 376 1.03 9.41 -9.36
C TYR A 376 0.83 10.84 -8.82
N GLY A 377 0.50 11.78 -9.70
CA GLY A 377 0.38 13.19 -9.34
C GLY A 377 -0.75 13.48 -8.34
N ILE A 378 -1.93 12.89 -8.54
CA ILE A 378 -3.08 13.08 -7.62
C ILE A 378 -2.77 12.45 -6.26
N SER A 379 -2.25 11.21 -6.25
CA SER A 379 -1.96 10.51 -5.00
C SER A 379 -0.89 11.23 -4.18
N VAL A 380 0.21 11.63 -4.80
CA VAL A 380 1.29 12.38 -4.13
C VAL A 380 0.79 13.75 -3.65
N ALA A 381 0.03 14.49 -4.48
CA ALA A 381 -0.48 15.81 -4.09
C ALA A 381 -1.45 15.73 -2.91
N VAL A 382 -2.38 14.77 -2.92
CA VAL A 382 -3.33 14.57 -1.82
C VAL A 382 -2.61 14.11 -0.56
N TYR A 383 -1.64 13.22 -0.67
CA TYR A 383 -0.87 12.73 0.47
C TYR A 383 -0.01 13.85 1.08
N ILE A 384 0.72 14.64 0.28
CA ILE A 384 1.48 15.80 0.77
C ILE A 384 0.53 16.81 1.44
N ARG A 385 -0.61 17.10 0.82
CA ARG A 385 -1.62 17.97 1.43
C ARG A 385 -2.09 17.42 2.78
N PHE A 386 -2.38 16.13 2.85
CA PHE A 386 -2.79 15.48 4.10
C PHE A 386 -1.72 15.61 5.18
N MET A 387 -0.47 15.31 4.89
CA MET A 387 0.64 15.50 5.82
C MET A 387 0.77 16.94 6.31
N LEU A 388 0.60 17.92 5.43
CA LEU A 388 0.78 19.33 5.78
C LEU A 388 -0.41 19.93 6.55
N VAL A 389 -1.62 19.43 6.33
CA VAL A 389 -2.85 19.99 6.91
C VAL A 389 -3.28 19.27 8.19
N SER A 390 -3.07 17.95 8.27
CA SER A 390 -3.58 17.13 9.39
C SER A 390 -2.85 17.40 10.69
N GLY A 391 -1.95 18.15 10.94
CA GLY A 391 -1.33 18.49 12.23
C GLY A 391 -0.87 17.29 13.11
N SER A 392 -1.00 16.05 12.64
CA SER A 392 -0.63 14.83 13.36
C SER A 392 0.53 14.11 12.69
N TYR A 393 1.41 13.49 13.51
CA TYR A 393 2.50 12.65 13.00
C TYR A 393 1.99 11.40 12.25
N SER A 394 0.87 10.83 12.67
CA SER A 394 0.24 9.70 12.00
C SER A 394 -0.16 10.00 10.54
N SER A 395 -0.30 11.27 10.18
CA SER A 395 -0.56 11.68 8.80
C SER A 395 0.61 11.42 7.84
N MET A 396 1.83 11.24 8.36
CA MET A 396 3.03 10.94 7.57
C MET A 396 3.17 9.45 7.23
N ASP A 397 2.23 8.60 7.66
CA ASP A 397 2.28 7.17 7.39
C ASP A 397 2.06 6.87 5.89
N PHE A 398 3.07 6.22 5.30
CA PHE A 398 3.08 5.90 3.87
C PHE A 398 2.03 4.83 3.47
N ARG A 399 1.45 4.10 4.43
CA ARG A 399 0.40 3.10 4.17
C ARG A 399 -0.78 3.64 3.37
N TYR A 400 -1.09 4.94 3.51
CA TYR A 400 -2.20 5.58 2.77
C TYR A 400 -2.02 5.60 1.26
N VAL A 401 -0.78 5.52 0.78
CA VAL A 401 -0.42 5.54 -0.65
C VAL A 401 0.51 4.38 -1.04
N LEU A 402 0.52 3.30 -0.27
CA LEU A 402 1.43 2.15 -0.46
C LEU A 402 1.33 1.53 -1.87
N TYR A 403 0.18 1.65 -2.54
CA TYR A 403 0.01 1.24 -3.94
C TYR A 403 0.88 2.04 -4.93
N LEU A 404 1.51 3.14 -4.53
CA LEU A 404 2.48 3.86 -5.36
C LEU A 404 3.82 3.12 -5.50
N ILE A 405 4.18 2.24 -4.57
CA ILE A 405 5.43 1.46 -4.66
C ILE A 405 5.52 0.66 -5.96
N PRO A 406 4.52 -0.18 -6.36
CA PRO A 406 4.57 -0.83 -7.67
C PRO A 406 4.51 0.15 -8.85
N VAL A 407 3.92 1.33 -8.69
CA VAL A 407 3.92 2.37 -9.73
C VAL A 407 5.34 2.92 -9.94
N GLU A 408 6.03 3.30 -8.88
CA GLU A 408 7.41 3.80 -8.94
C GLU A 408 8.39 2.72 -9.40
N ALA A 409 8.24 1.49 -8.91
CA ALA A 409 9.02 0.35 -9.36
C ALA A 409 8.83 0.07 -10.86
N LEU A 410 7.60 0.19 -11.38
CA LEU A 410 7.30 0.15 -12.80
C LEU A 410 8.05 1.24 -13.57
N MET A 411 8.00 2.48 -13.10
CA MET A 411 8.66 3.61 -13.78
C MET A 411 10.18 3.41 -13.84
N ALA A 412 10.77 2.92 -12.74
CA ALA A 412 12.18 2.53 -12.71
C ALA A 412 12.48 1.44 -13.74
N GLY A 413 11.66 0.39 -13.81
CA GLY A 413 11.80 -0.70 -14.80
C GLY A 413 11.65 -0.20 -16.24
N ILE A 414 10.68 0.67 -16.53
CA ILE A 414 10.50 1.27 -17.87
C ILE A 414 11.72 2.13 -18.25
N TRP A 415 12.23 2.92 -17.30
CA TRP A 415 13.41 3.74 -17.53
C TRP A 415 14.66 2.92 -17.83
N MET A 416 14.84 1.78 -17.16
CA MET A 416 15.94 0.84 -17.44
C MET A 416 15.82 0.15 -18.81
N LYS A 417 14.60 0.04 -19.35
CA LYS A 417 14.34 -0.67 -20.60
C LYS A 417 14.97 0.06 -21.79
N GLY A 418 15.94 -0.60 -22.44
CA GLY A 418 16.53 -0.10 -23.69
C GLY A 418 17.61 0.98 -23.54
N ARG A 419 18.18 1.16 -22.36
CA ARG A 419 19.27 2.11 -22.12
C ARG A 419 20.58 1.43 -21.72
N ASN A 420 21.68 2.07 -22.14
CA ASN A 420 23.04 1.78 -21.67
C ASN A 420 23.46 2.95 -20.74
N ASP A 421 22.71 3.15 -19.66
CA ASP A 421 22.91 4.27 -18.73
C ASP A 421 23.72 3.81 -17.51
N ARG A 422 24.66 4.63 -17.07
CA ARG A 422 25.50 4.35 -15.88
C ARG A 422 24.68 4.20 -14.58
N LEU A 423 23.46 4.73 -14.55
CA LEU A 423 22.56 4.62 -13.40
C LEU A 423 21.87 3.25 -13.28
N ILE A 424 21.89 2.44 -14.35
CA ILE A 424 21.30 1.08 -14.32
C ILE A 424 22.06 0.15 -13.35
N PRO A 425 23.40 0.06 -13.38
CA PRO A 425 24.13 -0.69 -12.38
C PRO A 425 23.92 -0.20 -10.95
N ALA A 426 23.88 1.13 -10.76
CA ALA A 426 23.62 1.73 -9.45
C ALA A 426 22.24 1.32 -8.90
N MET A 427 21.19 1.35 -9.74
CA MET A 427 19.86 0.89 -9.37
C MET A 427 19.86 -0.60 -9.01
N GLY A 428 20.58 -1.44 -9.73
CA GLY A 428 20.73 -2.87 -9.43
C GLY A 428 21.42 -3.12 -8.08
N ILE A 429 22.51 -2.41 -7.80
CA ILE A 429 23.26 -2.52 -6.54
C ILE A 429 22.38 -2.04 -5.37
N LEU A 430 21.71 -0.89 -5.52
CA LEU A 430 20.82 -0.38 -4.48
C LEU A 430 19.62 -1.30 -4.24
N THR A 431 19.04 -1.89 -5.28
CA THR A 431 17.97 -2.90 -5.14
C THR A 431 18.47 -4.14 -4.40
N LEU A 432 19.69 -4.57 -4.66
CA LEU A 432 20.29 -5.69 -3.93
C LEU A 432 20.52 -5.35 -2.46
N ALA A 433 21.12 -4.19 -2.18
CA ALA A 433 21.35 -3.72 -0.80
C ALA A 433 20.02 -3.57 -0.04
N PHE A 434 19.02 -2.98 -0.67
CA PHE A 434 17.66 -2.88 -0.15
C PHE A 434 17.05 -4.26 0.14
N THR A 435 17.15 -5.20 -0.80
CA THR A 435 16.59 -6.56 -0.63
C THR A 435 17.26 -7.29 0.53
N VAL A 436 18.59 -7.24 0.61
CA VAL A 436 19.35 -7.92 1.67
C VAL A 436 19.05 -7.31 3.04
N SER A 437 19.09 -5.99 3.15
CA SER A 437 18.83 -5.31 4.42
C SER A 437 17.38 -5.44 4.88
N ALA A 438 16.40 -5.33 3.98
CA ALA A 438 14.99 -5.58 4.29
C ALA A 438 14.80 -7.03 4.77
N THR A 439 15.42 -8.00 4.11
CA THR A 439 15.38 -9.41 4.53
C THR A 439 15.96 -9.58 5.94
N ALA A 440 17.14 -9.02 6.21
CA ALA A 440 17.79 -9.13 7.52
C ALA A 440 16.92 -8.49 8.62
N VAL A 441 16.45 -7.26 8.42
CA VAL A 441 15.61 -6.55 9.40
C VAL A 441 14.34 -7.34 9.71
N TYR A 442 13.61 -7.79 8.68
CA TYR A 442 12.31 -8.43 8.89
C TYR A 442 12.40 -9.89 9.37
N LEU A 443 13.49 -10.61 9.07
CA LEU A 443 13.72 -11.91 9.71
C LEU A 443 14.09 -11.75 11.20
N MET A 444 14.97 -10.80 11.54
CA MET A 444 15.29 -10.51 12.95
C MET A 444 14.03 -10.06 13.72
N LEU A 445 13.25 -9.15 13.14
CA LEU A 445 12.02 -8.66 13.78
C LEU A 445 10.99 -9.78 14.01
N SER A 446 10.82 -10.68 13.02
CA SER A 446 9.93 -11.84 13.16
C SER A 446 10.39 -12.80 14.25
N MET A 447 11.69 -12.97 14.45
CA MET A 447 12.22 -13.84 15.51
C MET A 447 12.19 -13.20 16.91
N ALA A 448 11.92 -11.90 16.99
CA ALA A 448 11.78 -11.15 18.24
C ALA A 448 10.31 -11.02 18.70
N GLY A 449 9.37 -11.56 17.95
CA GLY A 449 7.91 -11.50 18.21
C GLY A 449 7.35 -12.68 18.96
#